data_45c50e7a9901a9982f1d688944799cd8
#
_entry.id   45c50e7a9901a9982f1d688944799cd8
#
_cell.length_a   1.000
_cell.length_b   1.000
_cell.length_c   1.000
_cell.angle_alpha   90.00
_cell.angle_beta   90.00
_cell.angle_gamma   90.00
#
_symmetry.space_group_name_H-M   'P 1'
#
loop_
_entity.id
_entity.type
_entity.pdbx_description
1 polymer ?
#
loop_
_entity_poly.entity_id
_entity_poly.type
_entity_poly.pdbx_seq_one_letter_code
_entity_poly.pdbx_strand_id
1 'polypeptide(L)'
;MSQPQPQSPPQSPASRPPQPGSQPAAIVQKGLHPLPAPVKGAVITVSDRCAAGEREDASGPLAVELLRAHDVIVEEVVVVPDGAEPVRTAIAEAVASGARVVLTTGGTGVTPRDLTPEGTAPLLTARLEGIEAQIRAYGLTKTPLSGLSRGLVGVTSREATGALVVNAPGSRGGVKDTVAVVGPLVPHVLEQLGGGDH
;
A
#
# COMPACT_ATOMS: atom_id res chain seq x y z
N MET A 1 62.21 41.68 -19.00
CA MET A 1 61.60 40.40 -19.34
C MET A 1 60.69 40.00 -18.15
N SER A 2 59.43 40.32 -18.25
CA SER A 2 58.46 40.07 -17.18
C SER A 2 57.74 38.74 -17.50
N GLN A 3 57.73 37.79 -16.56
CA GLN A 3 57.03 36.48 -16.68
C GLN A 3 55.53 36.66 -16.46
N PRO A 4 54.66 36.00 -17.23
CA PRO A 4 53.22 35.97 -17.00
C PRO A 4 52.87 35.08 -15.84
N GLN A 5 51.98 35.58 -14.97
CA GLN A 5 51.42 34.79 -13.86
C GLN A 5 50.38 33.77 -14.36
N PRO A 6 50.30 32.58 -13.73
CA PRO A 6 49.31 31.58 -14.10
C PRO A 6 47.92 32.00 -13.63
N GLN A 7 46.94 31.94 -14.54
CA GLN A 7 45.53 32.17 -14.26
C GLN A 7 44.93 30.95 -13.56
N SER A 8 44.19 31.20 -12.48
CA SER A 8 43.42 30.17 -11.75
C SER A 8 42.26 29.66 -12.61
N PRO A 9 41.91 28.34 -12.55
CA PRO A 9 40.80 27.78 -13.30
C PRO A 9 39.46 28.30 -12.77
N PRO A 10 38.42 28.39 -13.63
CA PRO A 10 37.08 28.84 -13.24
C PRO A 10 36.46 27.88 -12.23
N GLN A 11 35.99 28.42 -11.13
CA GLN A 11 35.23 27.65 -10.13
C GLN A 11 33.87 27.29 -10.69
N SER A 12 33.56 25.97 -10.73
CA SER A 12 32.23 25.48 -11.03
C SER A 12 31.22 25.99 -9.99
N PRO A 13 29.98 26.35 -10.40
CA PRO A 13 28.96 26.80 -9.45
C PRO A 13 28.61 25.68 -8.47
N ALA A 14 28.87 25.92 -7.20
CA ALA A 14 28.52 25.03 -6.13
C ALA A 14 26.98 24.79 -6.14
N SER A 15 26.58 23.54 -6.30
CA SER A 15 25.18 23.12 -6.19
C SER A 15 24.66 23.48 -4.80
N ARG A 16 23.67 24.36 -4.77
CA ARG A 16 22.98 24.79 -3.54
C ARG A 16 22.35 23.57 -2.87
N PRO A 17 22.58 23.33 -1.57
CA PRO A 17 21.93 22.22 -0.87
C PRO A 17 20.41 22.41 -0.88
N PRO A 18 19.60 21.33 -0.95
CA PRO A 18 18.16 21.41 -0.92
C PRO A 18 17.69 22.05 0.38
N GLN A 19 16.77 22.99 0.28
CA GLN A 19 16.19 23.70 1.43
C GLN A 19 15.36 22.71 2.28
N PRO A 20 15.54 22.64 3.60
CA PRO A 20 14.65 21.87 4.46
C PRO A 20 13.30 22.56 4.53
N GLY A 21 12.24 21.91 4.03
CA GLY A 21 10.87 22.41 4.19
C GLY A 21 9.96 22.39 2.97
N SER A 22 10.36 21.83 1.82
CA SER A 22 9.40 21.56 0.75
C SER A 22 8.49 20.40 1.19
N GLN A 23 7.25 20.72 1.58
CA GLN A 23 6.21 19.71 1.68
C GLN A 23 6.17 18.91 0.37
N PRO A 24 6.02 17.57 0.42
CA PRO A 24 5.83 16.79 -0.79
C PRO A 24 4.64 17.41 -1.54
N ALA A 25 4.84 17.69 -2.83
CA ALA A 25 3.81 18.24 -3.69
C ALA A 25 2.54 17.41 -3.51
N ALA A 26 1.42 18.07 -3.19
CA ALA A 26 0.14 17.39 -3.11
C ALA A 26 -0.04 16.61 -4.42
N ILE A 27 -0.31 15.31 -4.32
CA ILE A 27 -0.60 14.47 -5.46
C ILE A 27 -1.77 15.16 -6.18
N VAL A 28 -1.53 15.59 -7.42
CA VAL A 28 -2.58 16.23 -8.23
C VAL A 28 -3.64 15.18 -8.51
N GLN A 29 -4.78 15.29 -7.84
CA GLN A 29 -5.92 14.35 -7.95
C GLN A 29 -6.74 14.55 -9.24
N LYS A 30 -6.07 14.91 -10.33
CA LYS A 30 -6.73 15.10 -11.63
C LYS A 30 -7.15 13.74 -12.19
N GLY A 31 -8.45 13.56 -12.45
CA GLY A 31 -9.01 12.33 -13.02
C GLY A 31 -9.48 11.29 -11.98
N LEU A 32 -9.43 11.60 -10.68
CA LEU A 32 -10.01 10.74 -9.66
C LEU A 32 -11.47 11.15 -9.41
N HIS A 33 -12.35 10.17 -9.34
CA HIS A 33 -13.79 10.35 -9.06
C HIS A 33 -14.20 9.39 -7.92
N PRO A 34 -15.29 9.67 -7.17
CA PRO A 34 -15.79 8.78 -6.13
C PRO A 34 -16.37 7.50 -6.73
N LEU A 35 -16.49 6.46 -5.92
CA LEU A 35 -17.26 5.28 -6.27
C LEU A 35 -18.73 5.65 -6.51
N PRO A 36 -19.41 5.04 -7.51
CA PRO A 36 -20.83 5.27 -7.74
C PRO A 36 -21.72 4.75 -6.59
N ALA A 37 -21.24 3.80 -5.83
CA ALA A 37 -21.86 3.25 -4.62
C ALA A 37 -20.77 2.61 -3.74
N PRO A 38 -21.01 2.50 -2.41
CA PRO A 38 -20.10 1.79 -1.53
C PRO A 38 -19.88 0.34 -1.97
N VAL A 39 -18.65 -0.15 -1.82
CA VAL A 39 -18.28 -1.52 -2.17
C VAL A 39 -17.90 -2.32 -0.93
N LYS A 40 -18.16 -3.64 -0.97
CA LYS A 40 -17.72 -4.54 0.09
C LYS A 40 -16.19 -4.63 0.10
N GLY A 41 -15.60 -4.46 1.28
CA GLY A 41 -14.20 -4.69 1.56
C GLY A 41 -13.97 -5.74 2.62
N ALA A 42 -12.71 -6.15 2.76
CA ALA A 42 -12.24 -6.99 3.86
C ALA A 42 -10.92 -6.45 4.40
N VAL A 43 -10.74 -6.55 5.71
CA VAL A 43 -9.47 -6.26 6.40
C VAL A 43 -9.02 -7.53 7.12
N ILE A 44 -7.77 -7.92 6.90
CA ILE A 44 -7.16 -9.12 7.47
C ILE A 44 -5.92 -8.69 8.25
N THR A 45 -5.92 -8.87 9.56
CA THR A 45 -4.75 -8.64 10.41
C THR A 45 -3.93 -9.92 10.51
N VAL A 46 -2.69 -9.86 10.09
CA VAL A 46 -1.73 -10.96 10.09
C VAL A 46 -0.78 -10.79 11.28
N SER A 47 -1.00 -11.57 12.32
CA SER A 47 -0.20 -11.48 13.55
C SER A 47 -0.45 -12.67 14.47
N ASP A 48 0.58 -13.45 14.78
CA ASP A 48 0.52 -14.52 15.76
C ASP A 48 0.01 -14.06 17.13
N ARG A 49 0.55 -12.93 17.60
CA ARG A 49 0.19 -12.40 18.92
C ARG A 49 -1.26 -11.94 19.02
N CYS A 50 -1.78 -11.35 17.94
CA CYS A 50 -3.20 -10.97 17.90
C CYS A 50 -4.08 -12.23 17.79
N ALA A 51 -3.70 -13.22 16.96
CA ALA A 51 -4.42 -14.47 16.81
C ALA A 51 -4.44 -15.30 18.09
N ALA A 52 -3.38 -15.25 18.90
CA ALA A 52 -3.31 -15.89 20.21
C ALA A 52 -4.01 -15.09 21.34
N GLY A 53 -4.52 -13.89 21.06
CA GLY A 53 -5.10 -13.01 22.07
C GLY A 53 -4.09 -12.35 23.02
N GLU A 54 -2.80 -12.44 22.73
CA GLU A 54 -1.71 -11.87 23.54
C GLU A 54 -1.53 -10.36 23.31
N ARG A 55 -2.09 -9.84 22.24
CA ARG A 55 -1.99 -8.44 21.86
C ARG A 55 -3.30 -7.98 21.21
N GLU A 56 -3.75 -6.78 21.56
CA GLU A 56 -4.86 -6.12 20.89
C GLU A 56 -4.45 -5.68 19.47
N ASP A 57 -5.33 -5.89 18.50
CA ASP A 57 -5.15 -5.40 17.14
C ASP A 57 -5.49 -3.91 17.05
N ALA A 58 -4.46 -3.11 16.81
CA ALA A 58 -4.59 -1.66 16.62
C ALA A 58 -4.53 -1.23 15.15
N SER A 59 -4.18 -2.12 14.24
CA SER A 59 -4.00 -1.84 12.81
C SER A 59 -5.24 -2.16 11.98
N GLY A 60 -5.91 -3.26 12.25
CA GLY A 60 -7.13 -3.66 11.56
C GLY A 60 -8.28 -2.67 11.72
N PRO A 61 -8.69 -2.32 12.95
CA PRO A 61 -9.73 -1.31 13.16
C PRO A 61 -9.41 0.05 12.53
N LEU A 62 -8.14 0.47 12.55
CA LEU A 62 -7.71 1.68 11.87
C LEU A 62 -7.85 1.56 10.35
N ALA A 63 -7.52 0.41 9.76
CA ALA A 63 -7.70 0.18 8.33
C ALA A 63 -9.17 0.27 7.93
N VAL A 64 -10.08 -0.30 8.73
CA VAL A 64 -11.53 -0.21 8.51
C VAL A 64 -12.00 1.24 8.50
N GLU A 65 -11.60 2.03 9.50
CA GLU A 65 -11.93 3.46 9.59
C GLU A 65 -11.47 4.23 8.34
N LEU A 66 -10.21 4.02 7.93
CA LEU A 66 -9.62 4.72 6.79
C LEU A 66 -10.25 4.31 5.45
N LEU A 67 -10.53 3.02 5.25
CA LEU A 67 -11.17 2.52 4.03
C LEU A 67 -12.61 3.02 3.88
N ARG A 68 -13.33 3.21 5.00
CA ARG A 68 -14.68 3.78 4.99
C ARG A 68 -14.72 5.19 4.40
N ALA A 69 -13.65 5.98 4.58
CA ALA A 69 -13.54 7.31 3.97
C ALA A 69 -13.43 7.28 2.43
N HIS A 70 -13.23 6.09 1.85
CA HIS A 70 -13.19 5.83 0.41
C HIS A 70 -14.33 4.93 -0.06
N ASP A 71 -15.46 4.92 0.66
CA ASP A 71 -16.66 4.13 0.33
C ASP A 71 -16.41 2.61 0.27
N VAL A 72 -15.39 2.11 0.98
CA VAL A 72 -15.14 0.68 1.16
C VAL A 72 -15.67 0.26 2.52
N ILE A 73 -16.71 -0.59 2.53
CA ILE A 73 -17.40 -1.03 3.74
C ILE A 73 -16.84 -2.38 4.17
N VAL A 74 -16.31 -2.43 5.37
CA VAL A 74 -15.79 -3.64 6.04
C VAL A 74 -16.64 -3.90 7.27
N GLU A 75 -17.22 -5.10 7.36
CA GLU A 75 -18.11 -5.49 8.46
C GLU A 75 -17.31 -5.84 9.71
N GLU A 76 -16.27 -6.65 9.55
CA GLU A 76 -15.40 -7.10 10.65
C GLU A 76 -13.95 -7.27 10.19
N VAL A 77 -13.03 -7.28 11.14
CA VAL A 77 -11.62 -7.58 10.91
C VAL A 77 -11.39 -9.07 11.17
N VAL A 78 -10.85 -9.76 10.18
CA VAL A 78 -10.39 -11.14 10.33
C VAL A 78 -8.96 -11.13 10.84
N VAL A 79 -8.66 -11.86 11.92
CA VAL A 79 -7.30 -11.99 12.46
C VAL A 79 -6.78 -13.40 12.18
N VAL A 80 -5.62 -13.49 11.53
CA VAL A 80 -4.96 -14.76 11.22
C VAL A 80 -3.52 -14.79 11.74
N PRO A 81 -2.97 -15.98 12.03
CA PRO A 81 -1.56 -16.10 12.37
C PRO A 81 -0.66 -15.77 11.18
N ASP A 82 0.61 -15.48 11.47
CA ASP A 82 1.65 -15.29 10.46
C ASP A 82 1.84 -16.58 9.63
N GLY A 83 2.10 -16.42 8.32
CA GLY A 83 2.32 -17.54 7.41
C GLY A 83 1.64 -17.34 6.06
N ALA A 84 2.14 -18.02 5.02
CA ALA A 84 1.61 -17.86 3.67
C ALA A 84 0.20 -18.49 3.51
N GLU A 85 -0.03 -19.67 4.11
CA GLU A 85 -1.29 -20.39 3.95
C GLU A 85 -2.47 -19.72 4.66
N PRO A 86 -2.36 -19.29 5.95
CA PRO A 86 -3.42 -18.55 6.60
C PRO A 86 -3.82 -17.28 5.85
N VAL A 87 -2.82 -16.54 5.33
CA VAL A 87 -3.05 -15.33 4.54
C VAL A 87 -3.76 -15.64 3.23
N ARG A 88 -3.30 -16.67 2.49
CA ARG A 88 -3.90 -17.09 1.22
C ARG A 88 -5.36 -17.47 1.39
N THR A 89 -5.64 -18.30 2.39
CA THR A 89 -7.01 -18.77 2.69
C THR A 89 -7.92 -17.59 3.02
N ALA A 90 -7.51 -16.70 3.94
CA ALA A 90 -8.32 -15.56 4.33
C ALA A 90 -8.61 -14.59 3.17
N ILE A 91 -7.61 -14.32 2.30
CA ILE A 91 -7.82 -13.48 1.11
C ILE A 91 -8.81 -14.17 0.14
N ALA A 92 -8.64 -15.47 -0.12
CA ALA A 92 -9.50 -16.21 -1.02
C ALA A 92 -10.97 -16.26 -0.53
N GLU A 93 -11.19 -16.48 0.77
CA GLU A 93 -12.51 -16.45 1.41
C GLU A 93 -13.14 -15.05 1.33
N ALA A 94 -12.36 -13.99 1.60
CA ALA A 94 -12.84 -12.63 1.47
C ALA A 94 -13.30 -12.33 0.03
N VAL A 95 -12.52 -12.70 -0.98
CA VAL A 95 -12.88 -12.53 -2.40
C VAL A 95 -14.11 -13.36 -2.75
N ALA A 96 -14.16 -14.63 -2.33
CA ALA A 96 -15.32 -15.51 -2.56
C ALA A 96 -16.60 -14.98 -1.91
N SER A 97 -16.49 -14.25 -0.78
CA SER A 97 -17.63 -13.58 -0.13
C SER A 97 -18.06 -12.28 -0.82
N GLY A 98 -17.42 -11.89 -1.93
CA GLY A 98 -17.72 -10.71 -2.73
C GLY A 98 -16.97 -9.44 -2.34
N ALA A 99 -15.91 -9.52 -1.54
CA ALA A 99 -15.07 -8.35 -1.28
C ALA A 99 -14.39 -7.89 -2.58
N ARG A 100 -14.50 -6.60 -2.87
CA ARG A 100 -13.88 -5.94 -4.04
C ARG A 100 -12.56 -5.27 -3.69
N VAL A 101 -12.34 -5.01 -2.41
CA VAL A 101 -11.08 -4.49 -1.86
C VAL A 101 -10.70 -5.34 -0.66
N VAL A 102 -9.52 -5.94 -0.68
CA VAL A 102 -8.97 -6.73 0.43
C VAL A 102 -7.68 -6.07 0.89
N LEU A 103 -7.62 -5.62 2.14
CA LEU A 103 -6.41 -5.08 2.73
C LEU A 103 -5.91 -6.02 3.83
N THR A 104 -4.69 -6.51 3.68
CA THR A 104 -4.00 -7.20 4.77
C THR A 104 -3.10 -6.24 5.51
N THR A 105 -2.92 -6.41 6.82
CA THR A 105 -1.96 -5.62 7.62
C THR A 105 -1.09 -6.54 8.47
N GLY A 106 0.22 -6.47 8.28
CA GLY A 106 1.22 -7.31 8.93
C GLY A 106 1.90 -8.31 8.01
N GLY A 107 2.97 -8.96 8.50
CA GLY A 107 3.71 -10.00 7.79
C GLY A 107 4.38 -9.55 6.48
N THR A 108 4.72 -8.27 6.32
CA THR A 108 5.32 -7.73 5.09
C THR A 108 6.82 -7.45 5.20
N GLY A 109 7.44 -7.76 6.33
CA GLY A 109 8.86 -7.51 6.57
C GLY A 109 9.78 -8.62 6.03
N VAL A 110 10.93 -8.79 6.67
CA VAL A 110 11.99 -9.71 6.22
C VAL A 110 12.28 -10.84 7.22
N THR A 111 11.45 -10.99 8.26
CA THR A 111 11.60 -12.12 9.17
C THR A 111 11.13 -13.42 8.52
N PRO A 112 11.56 -14.61 9.00
CA PRO A 112 11.11 -15.89 8.44
C PRO A 112 9.59 -16.11 8.50
N ARG A 113 8.88 -15.38 9.34
CA ARG A 113 7.43 -15.48 9.52
C ARG A 113 6.66 -14.48 8.66
N ASP A 114 7.30 -13.42 8.16
CA ASP A 114 6.69 -12.41 7.31
C ASP A 114 6.43 -12.98 5.90
N LEU A 115 5.36 -13.74 5.73
CA LEU A 115 5.01 -14.46 4.51
C LEU A 115 3.71 -13.96 3.87
N THR A 116 3.24 -12.76 4.25
CA THR A 116 2.05 -12.15 3.63
C THR A 116 2.19 -11.98 2.11
N PRO A 117 3.32 -11.48 1.56
CA PRO A 117 3.49 -11.40 0.12
C PRO A 117 3.46 -12.77 -0.58
N GLU A 118 4.05 -13.80 0.05
CA GLU A 118 4.09 -15.17 -0.48
C GLU A 118 2.70 -15.83 -0.47
N GLY A 119 1.87 -15.52 0.52
CA GLY A 119 0.46 -15.95 0.55
C GLY A 119 -0.40 -15.23 -0.47
N THR A 120 -0.10 -13.95 -0.74
CA THR A 120 -0.87 -13.08 -1.65
C THR A 120 -0.53 -13.33 -3.12
N ALA A 121 0.76 -13.46 -3.46
CA ALA A 121 1.23 -13.50 -4.84
C ALA A 121 0.51 -14.54 -5.74
N PRO A 122 0.24 -15.79 -5.29
CA PRO A 122 -0.45 -16.78 -6.11
C PRO A 122 -1.90 -16.43 -6.46
N LEU A 123 -2.52 -15.50 -5.75
CA LEU A 123 -3.90 -15.07 -5.98
C LEU A 123 -4.01 -13.90 -6.97
N LEU A 124 -2.89 -13.27 -7.33
CA LEU A 124 -2.87 -12.10 -8.19
C LEU A 124 -2.71 -12.50 -9.67
N THR A 125 -3.69 -12.13 -10.48
CA THR A 125 -3.60 -12.25 -11.95
C THR A 125 -2.72 -11.15 -12.55
N ALA A 126 -2.71 -9.96 -11.92
CA ALA A 126 -1.85 -8.86 -12.30
C ALA A 126 -1.39 -8.08 -11.06
N ARG A 127 -0.11 -7.72 -11.02
CA ARG A 127 0.47 -6.85 -10.00
C ARG A 127 0.42 -5.40 -10.45
N LEU A 128 0.21 -4.50 -9.51
CA LEU A 128 0.20 -3.05 -9.70
C LEU A 128 1.47 -2.44 -9.07
N GLU A 129 2.63 -2.81 -9.61
CA GLU A 129 3.96 -2.48 -9.07
C GLU A 129 4.19 -0.97 -8.94
N GLY A 130 3.53 -0.16 -9.79
CA GLY A 130 3.55 1.30 -9.67
C GLY A 130 2.92 1.79 -8.36
N ILE A 131 1.83 1.17 -7.92
CA ILE A 131 1.18 1.51 -6.64
C ILE A 131 2.04 1.04 -5.47
N GLU A 132 2.63 -0.16 -5.55
CA GLU A 132 3.58 -0.64 -4.53
C GLU A 132 4.76 0.33 -4.36
N ALA A 133 5.31 0.84 -5.45
CA ALA A 133 6.39 1.83 -5.43
C ALA A 133 5.93 3.15 -4.81
N GLN A 134 4.72 3.63 -5.13
CA GLN A 134 4.15 4.85 -4.56
C GLN A 134 3.94 4.73 -3.03
N ILE A 135 3.44 3.60 -2.55
CA ILE A 135 3.27 3.36 -1.10
C ILE A 135 4.62 3.45 -0.39
N ARG A 136 5.64 2.77 -0.91
CA ARG A 136 7.00 2.82 -0.34
C ARG A 136 7.59 4.22 -0.39
N ALA A 137 7.47 4.91 -1.52
CA ALA A 137 7.95 6.28 -1.68
C ALA A 137 7.27 7.25 -0.71
N TYR A 138 5.95 7.12 -0.55
CA TYR A 138 5.19 7.93 0.41
C TYR A 138 5.65 7.69 1.85
N GLY A 139 5.83 6.44 2.25
CA GLY A 139 6.34 6.07 3.57
C GLY A 139 7.79 6.52 3.82
N LEU A 140 8.65 6.54 2.78
CA LEU A 140 10.04 7.01 2.87
C LEU A 140 10.14 8.50 3.24
N THR A 141 9.09 9.29 2.99
CA THR A 141 9.04 10.69 3.45
C THR A 141 8.96 10.81 4.98
N LYS A 142 8.62 9.72 5.68
CA LYS A 142 8.42 9.67 7.13
C LYS A 142 9.46 8.79 7.84
N THR A 143 9.86 7.68 7.22
CA THR A 143 10.82 6.73 7.80
C THR A 143 11.54 5.92 6.72
N PRO A 144 12.87 5.72 6.83
CA PRO A 144 13.60 4.85 5.92
C PRO A 144 13.16 3.37 6.02
N LEU A 145 12.51 2.96 7.13
CA LEU A 145 12.02 1.60 7.32
C LEU A 145 10.91 1.21 6.32
N SER A 146 10.25 2.17 5.68
CA SER A 146 9.27 1.90 4.63
C SER A 146 9.87 1.11 3.45
N GLY A 147 11.17 1.27 3.18
CA GLY A 147 11.89 0.51 2.16
C GLY A 147 12.02 -0.99 2.44
N LEU A 148 11.79 -1.44 3.69
CA LEU A 148 11.81 -2.86 4.04
C LEU A 148 10.50 -3.58 3.76
N SER A 149 9.42 -2.85 3.46
CA SER A 149 8.13 -3.46 3.14
C SER A 149 8.17 -4.16 1.78
N ARG A 150 7.82 -5.45 1.79
CA ARG A 150 7.66 -6.29 0.60
C ARG A 150 6.19 -6.43 0.17
N GLY A 151 5.30 -5.61 0.77
CA GLY A 151 3.87 -5.64 0.49
C GLY A 151 3.56 -5.51 -1.00
N LEU A 152 2.61 -6.30 -1.47
CA LEU A 152 2.12 -6.37 -2.83
C LEU A 152 0.84 -5.59 -2.99
N VAL A 153 0.62 -5.10 -4.21
CA VAL A 153 -0.68 -4.59 -4.67
C VAL A 153 -1.00 -5.24 -6.01
N GLY A 154 -2.22 -5.73 -6.16
CA GLY A 154 -2.63 -6.35 -7.42
C GLY A 154 -4.11 -6.69 -7.46
N VAL A 155 -4.54 -7.29 -8.55
CA VAL A 155 -5.92 -7.70 -8.76
C VAL A 155 -6.03 -9.22 -8.94
N THR A 156 -7.07 -9.82 -8.37
CA THR A 156 -7.30 -11.27 -8.41
C THR A 156 -7.84 -11.75 -9.76
N SER A 157 -8.48 -10.87 -10.51
CA SER A 157 -9.00 -11.09 -11.87
C SER A 157 -9.02 -9.76 -12.60
N ARG A 158 -9.02 -9.78 -13.92
CA ARG A 158 -9.24 -8.59 -14.77
C ARG A 158 -10.70 -8.42 -15.19
N GLU A 159 -11.59 -9.23 -14.64
CA GLU A 159 -13.02 -9.20 -14.88
C GLU A 159 -13.74 -8.32 -13.84
N ALA A 160 -14.99 -7.99 -14.12
CA ALA A 160 -15.84 -7.16 -13.25
C ALA A 160 -15.97 -7.69 -11.81
N THR A 161 -15.74 -8.97 -11.56
CA THR A 161 -15.74 -9.60 -10.24
C THR A 161 -14.36 -9.58 -9.55
N GLY A 162 -13.32 -9.11 -10.21
CA GLY A 162 -11.98 -9.02 -9.65
C GLY A 162 -11.91 -8.14 -8.41
N ALA A 163 -11.04 -8.47 -7.49
CA ALA A 163 -10.78 -7.70 -6.28
C ALA A 163 -9.38 -7.07 -6.29
N LEU A 164 -9.29 -5.84 -5.81
CA LEU A 164 -8.02 -5.20 -5.48
C LEU A 164 -7.52 -5.76 -4.14
N VAL A 165 -6.33 -6.34 -4.13
CA VAL A 165 -5.65 -6.84 -2.93
C VAL A 165 -4.44 -5.96 -2.62
N VAL A 166 -4.30 -5.56 -1.36
CA VAL A 166 -3.27 -4.65 -0.88
C VAL A 166 -2.65 -5.19 0.40
N ASN A 167 -1.33 -5.35 0.44
CA ASN A 167 -0.62 -5.70 1.66
C ASN A 167 -0.02 -4.43 2.30
N ALA A 168 -0.52 -4.07 3.48
CA ALA A 168 0.00 -2.98 4.30
C ALA A 168 0.96 -3.51 5.38
N PRO A 169 1.97 -2.72 5.80
CA PRO A 169 2.75 -3.03 7.00
C PRO A 169 1.86 -3.10 8.25
N GLY A 170 2.25 -3.92 9.24
CA GLY A 170 1.50 -4.12 10.48
C GLY A 170 1.50 -2.93 11.46
N SER A 171 2.16 -1.83 11.14
CA SER A 171 2.16 -0.63 11.96
C SER A 171 1.01 0.32 11.57
N ARG A 172 0.49 1.06 12.55
CA ARG A 172 -0.53 2.10 12.28
C ARG A 172 -0.06 3.14 11.26
N GLY A 173 1.24 3.49 11.26
CA GLY A 173 1.83 4.38 10.27
C GLY A 173 1.78 3.78 8.86
N GLY A 174 2.20 2.53 8.72
CA GLY A 174 2.18 1.81 7.44
C GLY A 174 0.77 1.66 6.87
N VAL A 175 -0.23 1.38 7.72
CA VAL A 175 -1.65 1.34 7.30
C VAL A 175 -2.11 2.70 6.78
N LYS A 176 -1.83 3.80 7.54
CA LYS A 176 -2.17 5.16 7.11
C LYS A 176 -1.53 5.51 5.78
N ASP A 177 -0.26 5.18 5.60
CA ASP A 177 0.49 5.49 4.38
C ASP A 177 -0.04 4.69 3.19
N THR A 178 -0.35 3.41 3.40
CA THR A 178 -0.94 2.55 2.38
C THR A 178 -2.30 3.07 1.92
N VAL A 179 -3.22 3.35 2.85
CA VAL A 179 -4.57 3.81 2.50
C VAL A 179 -4.53 5.22 1.91
N ALA A 180 -3.64 6.11 2.36
CA ALA A 180 -3.49 7.44 1.77
C ALA A 180 -3.11 7.40 0.28
N VAL A 181 -2.35 6.37 -0.15
CA VAL A 181 -1.98 6.18 -1.56
C VAL A 181 -3.06 5.40 -2.32
N VAL A 182 -3.54 4.29 -1.76
CA VAL A 182 -4.45 3.36 -2.46
C VAL A 182 -5.88 3.86 -2.49
N GLY A 183 -6.36 4.45 -1.38
CA GLY A 183 -7.77 4.83 -1.23
C GLY A 183 -8.30 5.66 -2.39
N PRO A 184 -7.63 6.75 -2.80
CA PRO A 184 -8.05 7.55 -3.95
C PRO A 184 -8.06 6.80 -5.30
N LEU A 185 -7.31 5.68 -5.41
CA LEU A 185 -7.20 4.89 -6.64
C LEU A 185 -8.25 3.77 -6.73
N VAL A 186 -8.90 3.41 -5.62
CA VAL A 186 -9.90 2.33 -5.57
C VAL A 186 -10.97 2.50 -6.64
N PRO A 187 -11.64 3.67 -6.78
CA PRO A 187 -12.70 3.84 -7.77
C PRO A 187 -12.22 3.53 -9.18
N HIS A 188 -11.07 4.07 -9.55
CA HIS A 188 -10.52 3.90 -10.90
C HIS A 188 -10.10 2.45 -11.19
N VAL A 189 -9.49 1.75 -10.22
CA VAL A 189 -9.15 0.33 -10.37
C VAL A 189 -10.43 -0.50 -10.58
N LEU A 190 -11.47 -0.28 -9.78
CA LEU A 190 -12.71 -1.03 -9.88
C LEU A 190 -13.50 -0.73 -11.16
N GLU A 191 -13.43 0.51 -11.66
CA GLU A 191 -13.99 0.90 -12.95
C GLU A 191 -13.30 0.17 -14.10
N GLN A 192 -11.97 0.12 -14.12
CA GLN A 192 -11.21 -0.63 -15.12
C GLN A 192 -11.54 -2.12 -15.11
N LEU A 193 -11.69 -2.72 -13.93
CA LEU A 193 -12.14 -4.12 -13.82
C LEU A 193 -13.56 -4.32 -14.35
N GLY A 194 -14.40 -3.29 -14.29
CA GLY A 194 -15.76 -3.27 -14.86
C GLY A 194 -15.81 -3.06 -16.38
N GLY A 195 -14.65 -2.91 -17.05
CA GLY A 195 -14.59 -2.66 -18.49
C GLY A 195 -14.81 -1.20 -18.88
N GLY A 196 -14.63 -0.26 -17.93
CA GLY A 196 -14.67 1.19 -18.22
C GLY A 196 -13.55 1.60 -19.18
N ASP A 197 -13.90 2.46 -20.16
CA ASP A 197 -12.94 3.05 -21.10
C ASP A 197 -12.07 4.12 -20.41
N HIS A 198 -10.86 4.30 -20.91
CA HIS A 198 -9.88 5.32 -20.49
C HIS A 198 -10.10 6.65 -21.17
#